data_d34b7ccf3019eccd12729e7215a4240e
#
_entry.id   d34b7ccf3019eccd12729e7215a4240e
#
_cell.length_a   1.000
_cell.length_b   1.000
_cell.length_c   1.000
_cell.angle_alpha   90.00
_cell.angle_beta   90.00
_cell.angle_gamma   90.00
#
_symmetry.space_group_name_H-M   'P 1'
#
loop_
_entity.id
_entity.type
_entity.pdbx_description
1 polymer ?
#
loop_
_entity_poly.entity_id
_entity_poly.type
_entity_poly.pdbx_seq_one_letter_code
_entity_poly.pdbx_strand_id
1 'polypeptide(L)'
;MSLASCATQQTPTSVRVVEVPVRVEVPVEVEVEKPHSSLQRQSGMILISKREMRLTLLDSLQNPQLVLPIACGKNYGQKEKEGDMKTPEGNFTIREINDSSTWKHDFKDGLGMIEGAYGPYFIRLWTSPHTGIGIHGTHLPSSIGSRATEGCIRLSNNDLRELIRYIYVGMPVRILPD
;
A
#
# COMPACT_ATOMS: atom_id res chain seq x y z
N MET A 1 -16.99 -89.39 25.94
CA MET A 1 -16.90 -88.75 24.65
C MET A 1 -16.37 -87.30 24.91
N SER A 2 -15.05 -87.13 24.69
CA SER A 2 -14.35 -85.90 25.02
C SER A 2 -13.88 -85.25 23.71
N LEU A 3 -14.36 -84.03 23.45
CA LEU A 3 -13.92 -83.26 22.28
C LEU A 3 -12.82 -82.26 22.73
N ALA A 4 -11.63 -82.47 22.25
CA ALA A 4 -10.51 -81.59 22.45
C ALA A 4 -10.63 -80.39 21.51
N SER A 5 -10.62 -79.18 22.08
CA SER A 5 -10.55 -77.95 21.36
C SER A 5 -9.10 -77.52 21.15
N CYS A 6 -8.70 -77.42 19.90
CA CYS A 6 -7.37 -76.97 19.48
C CYS A 6 -7.36 -75.43 19.42
N ALA A 7 -6.59 -74.80 20.31
CA ALA A 7 -6.40 -73.35 20.28
C ALA A 7 -5.16 -73.01 19.46
N THR A 8 -5.36 -72.31 18.36
CA THR A 8 -4.27 -71.81 17.50
C THR A 8 -3.75 -70.50 18.09
N GLN A 9 -2.49 -70.51 18.54
CA GLN A 9 -1.79 -69.33 18.99
C GLN A 9 -1.32 -68.51 17.77
N GLN A 10 -1.80 -67.32 17.63
CA GLN A 10 -1.28 -66.31 16.69
C GLN A 10 -0.14 -65.54 17.36
N THR A 11 1.02 -65.58 16.76
CA THR A 11 2.18 -64.78 17.14
C THR A 11 2.00 -63.35 16.70
N PRO A 12 2.32 -62.33 17.51
CA PRO A 12 2.23 -60.91 17.08
C PRO A 12 3.38 -60.58 16.14
N THR A 13 3.04 -60.12 14.96
CA THR A 13 3.99 -59.56 13.98
C THR A 13 4.51 -58.21 14.51
N SER A 14 5.82 -58.17 14.78
CA SER A 14 6.49 -56.94 15.18
C SER A 14 6.53 -55.95 14.00
N VAL A 15 5.85 -54.80 14.13
CA VAL A 15 5.95 -53.71 13.20
C VAL A 15 7.26 -52.95 13.48
N ARG A 16 8.17 -53.01 12.54
CA ARG A 16 9.41 -52.22 12.55
C ARG A 16 9.07 -50.79 12.19
N VAL A 17 9.08 -49.88 13.15
CA VAL A 17 8.97 -48.44 12.91
C VAL A 17 10.31 -47.97 12.30
N VAL A 18 10.26 -47.58 11.03
CA VAL A 18 11.40 -46.93 10.37
C VAL A 18 11.27 -45.44 10.70
N GLU A 19 12.14 -44.95 11.57
CA GLU A 19 12.30 -43.51 11.79
C GLU A 19 12.85 -42.87 10.52
N VAL A 20 12.00 -42.07 9.85
CA VAL A 20 12.43 -41.22 8.76
C VAL A 20 13.05 -39.97 9.40
N PRO A 21 14.33 -39.64 9.11
CA PRO A 21 14.91 -38.41 9.64
C PRO A 21 14.15 -37.20 9.11
N VAL A 22 13.53 -36.45 10.01
CA VAL A 22 12.95 -35.14 9.71
C VAL A 22 14.09 -34.21 9.33
N ARG A 23 14.17 -33.89 8.05
CA ARG A 23 15.09 -32.89 7.52
C ARG A 23 14.61 -31.54 8.05
N VAL A 24 15.29 -31.01 9.05
CA VAL A 24 15.10 -29.64 9.53
C VAL A 24 15.56 -28.73 8.40
N GLU A 25 14.60 -28.14 7.70
CA GLU A 25 14.88 -27.04 6.77
C GLU A 25 15.32 -25.83 7.59
N VAL A 26 16.58 -25.50 7.48
CA VAL A 26 17.15 -24.24 7.99
C VAL A 26 16.44 -23.13 7.25
N PRO A 27 15.85 -22.12 7.93
CA PRO A 27 15.29 -20.97 7.23
C PRO A 27 16.41 -20.30 6.44
N VAL A 28 16.27 -20.29 5.13
CA VAL A 28 17.10 -19.46 4.26
C VAL A 28 16.71 -18.02 4.59
N GLU A 29 17.58 -17.31 5.30
CA GLU A 29 17.49 -15.85 5.39
C GLU A 29 17.57 -15.33 3.95
N VAL A 30 16.41 -14.97 3.42
CA VAL A 30 16.34 -14.18 2.19
C VAL A 30 16.90 -12.81 2.57
N GLU A 31 18.17 -12.57 2.26
CA GLU A 31 18.71 -11.22 2.24
C GLU A 31 17.81 -10.41 1.30
N VAL A 32 16.97 -9.57 1.89
CA VAL A 32 16.23 -8.55 1.15
C VAL A 32 17.29 -7.60 0.62
N GLU A 33 17.64 -7.77 -0.65
CA GLU A 33 18.54 -6.88 -1.35
C GLU A 33 18.04 -5.44 -1.15
N LYS A 34 18.87 -4.62 -0.50
CA LYS A 34 18.62 -3.19 -0.38
C LYS A 34 18.50 -2.65 -1.80
N PRO A 35 17.44 -1.89 -2.13
CA PRO A 35 17.25 -1.40 -3.49
C PRO A 35 18.46 -0.59 -3.92
N HIS A 36 19.03 -1.01 -5.04
CA HIS A 36 20.22 -0.45 -5.62
C HIS A 36 20.06 1.03 -5.97
N SER A 37 21.07 1.76 -5.52
CA SER A 37 21.66 2.98 -6.07
C SER A 37 20.80 4.21 -6.34
N SER A 38 21.39 5.33 -5.96
CA SER A 38 21.01 6.73 -6.21
C SER A 38 20.60 7.07 -7.66
N LEU A 39 20.90 6.24 -8.62
CA LEU A 39 20.56 6.40 -10.05
C LEU A 39 19.09 6.15 -10.36
N GLN A 40 18.39 5.29 -9.60
CA GLN A 40 16.97 5.01 -9.82
C GLN A 40 16.02 6.09 -9.29
N ARG A 41 16.50 6.99 -8.43
CA ARG A 41 15.71 8.09 -7.86
C ARG A 41 15.57 9.32 -8.78
N GLN A 42 16.33 9.40 -9.87
CA GLN A 42 16.50 10.66 -10.61
C GLN A 42 15.62 10.84 -11.84
N SER A 43 14.86 9.83 -12.25
CA SER A 43 14.05 9.94 -13.45
C SER A 43 12.83 9.03 -13.37
N GLY A 44 11.70 9.62 -13.20
CA GLY A 44 10.43 8.92 -13.14
C GLY A 44 9.29 9.87 -12.85
N MET A 45 8.09 9.38 -12.86
CA MET A 45 6.92 10.16 -12.52
C MET A 45 5.85 9.33 -11.82
N ILE A 46 4.98 10.00 -11.09
CA ILE A 46 3.77 9.41 -10.56
C ILE A 46 2.62 9.71 -11.51
N LEU A 47 1.91 8.66 -11.94
CA LEU A 47 0.67 8.75 -12.69
C LEU A 47 -0.49 8.33 -11.80
N ILE A 48 -1.52 9.17 -11.68
CA ILE A 48 -2.72 8.92 -10.86
C ILE A 48 -3.93 8.85 -11.76
N SER A 49 -4.63 7.73 -11.73
CA SER A 49 -5.93 7.54 -12.38
C SER A 49 -7.02 7.48 -11.33
N LYS A 50 -7.84 8.54 -11.27
CA LYS A 50 -9.02 8.60 -10.40
C LYS A 50 -10.08 7.60 -10.84
N ARG A 51 -10.20 7.38 -12.15
CA ARG A 51 -11.13 6.42 -12.75
C ARG A 51 -10.81 4.99 -12.36
N GLU A 52 -9.52 4.63 -12.36
CA GLU A 52 -9.06 3.28 -12.08
C GLU A 52 -8.69 3.08 -10.60
N MET A 53 -8.83 4.13 -9.78
CA MET A 53 -8.47 4.13 -8.36
C MET A 53 -7.06 3.61 -8.11
N ARG A 54 -6.08 4.09 -8.90
CA ARG A 54 -4.70 3.65 -8.77
C ARG A 54 -3.69 4.77 -8.96
N LEU A 55 -2.57 4.62 -8.28
CA LEU A 55 -1.33 5.35 -8.46
C LEU A 55 -0.32 4.41 -9.10
N THR A 56 0.35 4.84 -10.15
CA THR A 56 1.43 4.10 -10.80
C THR A 56 2.71 4.93 -10.72
N LEU A 57 3.77 4.38 -10.15
CA LEU A 57 5.11 4.91 -10.26
C LEU A 57 5.73 4.41 -11.57
N LEU A 58 6.14 5.31 -12.42
CA LEU A 58 6.80 5.02 -13.70
C LEU A 58 8.28 5.36 -13.60
N ASP A 59 9.13 4.58 -14.28
CA ASP A 59 10.53 4.92 -14.50
C ASP A 59 10.70 5.95 -15.62
N SER A 60 11.95 6.30 -15.97
CA SER A 60 12.27 7.24 -17.04
C SER A 60 11.87 6.76 -18.44
N LEU A 61 11.70 5.45 -18.61
CA LEU A 61 11.24 4.82 -19.87
C LEU A 61 9.73 4.61 -19.90
N GLN A 62 9.00 5.15 -18.90
CA GLN A 62 7.55 5.01 -18.71
C GLN A 62 7.10 3.57 -18.38
N ASN A 63 7.99 2.70 -17.92
CA ASN A 63 7.60 1.38 -17.45
C ASN A 63 7.07 1.45 -16.02
N PRO A 64 5.99 0.75 -15.68
CA PRO A 64 5.46 0.72 -14.32
C PRO A 64 6.41 -0.04 -13.38
N GLN A 65 6.81 0.62 -12.29
CA GLN A 65 7.65 0.06 -11.23
C GLN A 65 6.80 -0.35 -10.01
N LEU A 66 5.73 0.40 -9.75
CA LEU A 66 4.85 0.17 -8.61
C LEU A 66 3.43 0.58 -9.00
N VAL A 67 2.45 -0.25 -8.65
CA VAL A 67 1.02 0.04 -8.89
C VAL A 67 0.27 -0.14 -7.57
N LEU A 68 -0.33 0.95 -7.07
CA LEU A 68 -0.92 1.01 -5.76
C LEU A 68 -2.39 1.44 -5.83
N PRO A 69 -3.31 0.79 -5.12
CA PRO A 69 -4.68 1.23 -5.01
C PRO A 69 -4.78 2.52 -4.19
N ILE A 70 -5.67 3.43 -4.58
CA ILE A 70 -5.87 4.71 -3.91
C ILE A 70 -7.32 4.94 -3.51
N ALA A 71 -7.54 5.95 -2.66
CA ALA A 71 -8.80 6.69 -2.61
C ALA A 71 -8.56 8.14 -3.07
N CYS A 72 -9.58 8.78 -3.62
CA CYS A 72 -9.53 10.16 -4.10
C CYS A 72 -10.76 10.96 -3.69
N GLY A 73 -10.87 12.19 -4.17
CA GLY A 73 -11.97 13.10 -3.86
C GLY A 73 -13.35 12.50 -4.07
N LYS A 74 -14.27 12.79 -3.13
CA LYS A 74 -15.67 12.29 -3.14
C LYS A 74 -16.40 12.65 -4.43
N ASN A 75 -16.12 13.83 -4.99
CA ASN A 75 -16.80 14.34 -6.17
C ASN A 75 -15.96 14.16 -7.44
N TYR A 76 -16.63 13.96 -8.56
CA TYR A 76 -16.04 13.84 -9.89
C TYR A 76 -15.62 15.19 -10.46
N GLY A 77 -14.73 15.14 -11.46
CA GLY A 77 -14.31 16.28 -12.26
C GLY A 77 -13.14 17.05 -11.67
N GLN A 78 -12.78 18.13 -12.38
CA GLN A 78 -11.69 19.03 -12.03
C GLN A 78 -12.02 19.82 -10.76
N LYS A 79 -11.01 19.99 -9.89
CA LYS A 79 -11.10 20.84 -8.71
C LYS A 79 -11.21 22.31 -9.14
N GLU A 80 -12.17 23.04 -8.55
CA GLU A 80 -12.43 24.44 -8.86
C GLU A 80 -12.21 25.36 -7.65
N LYS A 81 -12.54 24.87 -6.45
CA LYS A 81 -12.45 25.63 -5.21
C LYS A 81 -12.16 24.76 -4.00
N GLU A 82 -11.78 25.37 -2.91
CA GLU A 82 -11.68 24.69 -1.60
C GLU A 82 -13.05 24.15 -1.17
N GLY A 83 -13.07 22.99 -0.54
CA GLY A 83 -14.28 22.33 -0.05
C GLY A 83 -15.15 21.65 -1.11
N ASP A 84 -14.78 21.66 -2.39
CA ASP A 84 -15.54 20.99 -3.46
C ASP A 84 -15.39 19.47 -3.48
N MET A 85 -14.56 18.93 -2.58
CA MET A 85 -14.28 17.48 -2.43
C MET A 85 -13.77 16.82 -3.72
N LYS A 86 -13.16 17.57 -4.63
CA LYS A 86 -12.59 17.09 -5.89
C LYS A 86 -11.08 17.01 -5.80
N THR A 87 -10.49 15.98 -6.41
CA THR A 87 -9.04 15.88 -6.63
C THR A 87 -8.67 16.64 -7.91
N PRO A 88 -7.70 17.56 -7.89
CA PRO A 88 -7.32 18.32 -9.08
C PRO A 88 -6.73 17.42 -10.16
N GLU A 89 -6.93 17.83 -11.41
CA GLU A 89 -6.43 17.17 -12.62
C GLU A 89 -5.31 18.02 -13.22
N GLY A 90 -4.31 17.36 -13.82
CA GLY A 90 -3.21 18.07 -14.49
C GLY A 90 -1.83 17.55 -14.12
N ASN A 91 -0.83 18.38 -14.40
CA ASN A 91 0.56 18.09 -14.15
C ASN A 91 1.06 18.92 -12.94
N PHE A 92 1.63 18.22 -11.99
CA PHE A 92 2.09 18.75 -10.71
C PHE A 92 3.49 18.25 -10.40
N THR A 93 4.04 18.69 -9.27
CA THR A 93 5.30 18.16 -8.73
C THR A 93 5.17 17.94 -7.23
N ILE A 94 5.99 17.05 -6.68
CA ILE A 94 6.14 16.90 -5.24
C ILE A 94 6.85 18.15 -4.70
N ARG A 95 6.18 18.87 -3.78
CA ARG A 95 6.72 20.06 -3.14
C ARG A 95 7.55 19.74 -1.90
N GLU A 96 7.05 18.83 -1.06
CA GLU A 96 7.66 18.44 0.20
C GLU A 96 7.13 17.08 0.67
N ILE A 97 7.92 16.41 1.50
CA ILE A 97 7.57 15.12 2.12
C ILE A 97 7.72 15.30 3.62
N ASN A 98 6.60 15.24 4.34
CA ASN A 98 6.55 15.49 5.78
C ASN A 98 6.21 14.20 6.53
N ASP A 99 6.79 14.03 7.73
CA ASP A 99 6.24 13.10 8.72
C ASP A 99 4.91 13.66 9.22
N SER A 100 3.84 12.89 9.07
CA SER A 100 2.48 13.25 9.48
C SER A 100 1.91 12.32 10.54
N SER A 101 2.75 11.49 11.16
CA SER A 101 2.35 10.46 12.12
C SER A 101 1.57 11.02 13.33
N THR A 102 1.84 12.26 13.72
CA THR A 102 1.20 12.96 14.84
C THR A 102 0.16 14.00 14.41
N TRP A 103 -0.03 14.17 13.09
CA TRP A 103 -0.99 15.17 12.60
C TRP A 103 -2.42 14.76 12.91
N LYS A 104 -3.23 15.74 13.31
CA LYS A 104 -4.64 15.55 13.67
C LYS A 104 -5.53 16.19 12.61
N HIS A 105 -6.66 15.56 12.34
CA HIS A 105 -7.68 16.11 11.45
C HIS A 105 -9.08 15.69 11.91
N ASP A 106 -10.05 16.60 11.76
CA ASP A 106 -11.46 16.31 11.93
C ASP A 106 -12.13 16.30 10.55
N PHE A 107 -12.47 15.09 10.09
CA PHE A 107 -13.13 14.89 8.78
C PHE A 107 -14.60 15.29 8.77
N LYS A 108 -15.11 15.88 9.85
CA LYS A 108 -16.52 16.28 10.01
C LYS A 108 -17.51 15.12 9.84
N ASP A 109 -17.09 13.93 10.18
CA ASP A 109 -17.87 12.68 10.11
C ASP A 109 -18.50 12.27 11.45
N GLY A 110 -18.37 13.13 12.48
CA GLY A 110 -18.88 12.90 13.82
C GLY A 110 -17.91 12.17 14.76
N LEU A 111 -16.75 11.77 14.28
CA LEU A 111 -15.72 11.10 15.11
C LEU A 111 -14.77 12.10 15.79
N GLY A 112 -14.83 13.39 15.41
CA GLY A 112 -13.98 14.45 15.96
C GLY A 112 -12.53 14.38 15.45
N MET A 113 -11.60 14.90 16.27
CA MET A 113 -10.18 14.97 15.91
C MET A 113 -9.52 13.58 15.98
N ILE A 114 -8.99 13.12 14.84
CA ILE A 114 -8.30 11.85 14.73
C ILE A 114 -6.79 12.11 14.67
N GLU A 115 -6.02 11.55 15.60
CA GLU A 115 -4.56 11.57 15.57
C GLU A 115 -4.02 10.54 14.57
N GLY A 116 -2.94 10.89 13.83
CA GLY A 116 -2.44 10.05 12.76
C GLY A 116 -3.39 9.94 11.56
N ALA A 117 -4.30 10.89 11.42
CA ALA A 117 -5.33 10.94 10.36
C ALA A 117 -4.77 10.73 8.95
N TYR A 118 -3.56 11.23 8.71
CA TYR A 118 -2.86 11.17 7.42
C TYR A 118 -1.84 10.03 7.31
N GLY A 119 -1.76 9.14 8.32
CA GLY A 119 -0.78 8.07 8.36
C GLY A 119 0.66 8.58 8.56
N PRO A 120 1.68 7.78 8.15
CA PRO A 120 3.09 8.08 8.50
C PRO A 120 3.68 9.26 7.73
N TYR A 121 3.20 9.55 6.53
CA TYR A 121 3.75 10.62 5.68
C TYR A 121 2.66 11.39 4.96
N PHE A 122 2.94 12.67 4.69
CA PHE A 122 2.16 13.54 3.81
C PHE A 122 3.09 14.09 2.71
N ILE A 123 2.87 13.65 1.49
CA ILE A 123 3.59 14.09 0.29
C ILE A 123 2.79 15.24 -0.30
N ARG A 124 3.20 16.46 -0.03
CA ARG A 124 2.51 17.66 -0.51
C ARG A 124 2.81 17.90 -1.98
N LEU A 125 1.78 18.19 -2.76
CA LEU A 125 1.89 18.52 -4.17
C LEU A 125 1.86 20.04 -4.39
N TRP A 126 2.55 20.50 -5.42
CA TRP A 126 2.43 21.85 -5.93
C TRP A 126 1.26 21.90 -6.93
N THR A 127 0.09 22.30 -6.46
CA THR A 127 -1.17 22.24 -7.22
C THR A 127 -1.79 23.63 -7.46
N SER A 128 -0.96 24.67 -7.63
CA SER A 128 -1.46 26.04 -7.85
C SER A 128 -2.57 26.06 -8.92
N PRO A 129 -3.66 26.82 -8.70
CA PRO A 129 -3.93 27.72 -7.58
C PRO A 129 -4.45 27.02 -6.30
N HIS A 130 -4.67 25.73 -6.33
CA HIS A 130 -5.19 24.98 -5.17
C HIS A 130 -4.08 24.69 -4.15
N THR A 131 -4.44 24.71 -2.87
CA THR A 131 -3.52 24.40 -1.77
C THR A 131 -4.00 23.20 -0.97
N GLY A 132 -3.12 22.64 -0.13
CA GLY A 132 -3.49 21.55 0.78
C GLY A 132 -3.64 20.17 0.15
N ILE A 133 -3.39 20.01 -1.14
CA ILE A 133 -3.48 18.73 -1.83
C ILE A 133 -2.18 17.92 -1.66
N GLY A 134 -2.32 16.64 -1.37
CA GLY A 134 -1.19 15.73 -1.21
C GLY A 134 -1.57 14.27 -1.38
N ILE A 135 -0.54 13.42 -1.30
CA ILE A 135 -0.64 11.95 -1.22
C ILE A 135 -0.27 11.58 0.21
N HIS A 136 -1.12 10.82 0.90
CA HIS A 136 -0.91 10.50 2.31
C HIS A 136 -1.46 9.10 2.67
N GLY A 137 -1.14 8.62 3.86
CA GLY A 137 -1.68 7.40 4.42
C GLY A 137 -3.09 7.55 4.98
N THR A 138 -3.50 6.68 5.88
CA THR A 138 -4.87 6.68 6.39
C THR A 138 -4.99 6.04 7.77
N HIS A 139 -5.96 6.54 8.55
CA HIS A 139 -6.53 5.87 9.72
C HIS A 139 -7.66 4.90 9.32
N LEU A 140 -8.19 5.00 8.08
CA LEU A 140 -9.32 4.21 7.59
C LEU A 140 -8.96 3.42 6.32
N PRO A 141 -8.25 2.28 6.45
CA PRO A 141 -7.79 1.48 5.30
C PRO A 141 -8.92 0.96 4.40
N SER A 142 -10.12 0.74 4.94
CA SER A 142 -11.29 0.29 4.18
C SER A 142 -11.79 1.30 3.14
N SER A 143 -11.32 2.55 3.19
CA SER A 143 -11.66 3.58 2.19
C SER A 143 -10.87 3.47 0.89
N ILE A 144 -9.78 2.68 0.86
CA ILE A 144 -8.98 2.49 -0.35
C ILE A 144 -9.83 1.82 -1.44
N GLY A 145 -9.68 2.27 -2.68
CA GLY A 145 -10.50 1.84 -3.81
C GLY A 145 -11.79 2.65 -3.99
N SER A 146 -12.01 3.70 -3.19
CA SER A 146 -13.25 4.48 -3.25
C SER A 146 -13.02 5.99 -3.33
N ARG A 147 -14.08 6.73 -3.65
CA ARG A 147 -14.15 8.19 -3.55
C ARG A 147 -14.53 8.58 -2.13
N ALA A 148 -13.53 8.90 -1.30
CA ALA A 148 -13.71 9.09 0.14
C ALA A 148 -13.02 10.32 0.71
N THR A 149 -12.21 11.07 -0.07
CA THR A 149 -11.39 12.16 0.46
C THR A 149 -11.98 13.55 0.15
N GLU A 150 -11.42 14.57 0.78
CA GLU A 150 -11.75 15.97 0.53
C GLU A 150 -10.99 16.58 -0.67
N GLY A 151 -10.23 15.73 -1.39
CA GLY A 151 -9.47 16.10 -2.59
C GLY A 151 -8.04 15.56 -2.62
N CYS A 152 -7.49 15.14 -1.49
CA CYS A 152 -6.20 14.44 -1.43
C CYS A 152 -6.27 13.02 -2.02
N ILE A 153 -5.12 12.47 -2.32
CA ILE A 153 -4.95 11.08 -2.73
C ILE A 153 -4.54 10.28 -1.49
N ARG A 154 -5.27 9.21 -1.18
CA ARG A 154 -5.05 8.38 0.00
C ARG A 154 -4.54 7.02 -0.41
N LEU A 155 -3.48 6.54 0.26
CA LEU A 155 -2.91 5.21 0.16
C LEU A 155 -3.09 4.44 1.46
N SER A 156 -2.92 3.12 1.43
CA SER A 156 -2.65 2.39 2.66
C SER A 156 -1.31 2.85 3.27
N ASN A 157 -1.16 2.71 4.58
CA ASN A 157 0.09 3.13 5.24
C ASN A 157 1.30 2.28 4.78
N ASN A 158 1.09 1.03 4.42
CA ASN A 158 2.14 0.15 3.91
C ASN A 158 2.55 0.55 2.50
N ASP A 159 1.59 0.78 1.61
CA ASP A 159 1.85 1.24 0.25
C ASP A 159 2.55 2.60 0.24
N LEU A 160 2.17 3.49 1.15
CA LEU A 160 2.84 4.78 1.28
C LEU A 160 4.29 4.64 1.73
N ARG A 161 4.59 3.76 2.71
CA ARG A 161 5.99 3.47 3.11
C ARG A 161 6.80 2.88 1.97
N GLU A 162 6.19 2.06 1.13
CA GLU A 162 6.87 1.53 -0.06
C GLU A 162 7.13 2.66 -1.07
N LEU A 163 6.14 3.47 -1.39
CA LEU A 163 6.27 4.59 -2.34
C LEU A 163 7.37 5.60 -1.94
N ILE A 164 7.48 5.94 -0.66
CA ILE A 164 8.47 6.89 -0.11
C ILE A 164 9.92 6.50 -0.46
N ARG A 165 10.20 5.24 -0.66
CA ARG A 165 11.55 4.72 -0.98
C ARG A 165 12.05 5.16 -2.35
N TYR A 166 11.14 5.55 -3.25
CA TYR A 166 11.44 5.81 -4.66
C TYR A 166 11.24 7.27 -5.08
N ILE A 167 10.52 8.05 -4.29
CA ILE A 167 10.15 9.42 -4.66
C ILE A 167 11.11 10.47 -4.08
N TYR A 168 11.08 11.67 -4.67
CA TYR A 168 11.89 12.81 -4.24
C TYR A 168 11.13 14.12 -4.48
N VAL A 169 11.55 15.18 -3.79
CA VAL A 169 11.01 16.54 -3.98
C VAL A 169 11.34 17.03 -5.39
N GLY A 170 10.35 17.53 -6.11
CA GLY A 170 10.43 17.90 -7.52
C GLY A 170 9.99 16.82 -8.50
N MET A 171 9.76 15.55 -8.03
CA MET A 171 9.28 14.50 -8.92
C MET A 171 7.94 14.88 -9.58
N PRO A 172 7.80 14.69 -10.92
CA PRO A 172 6.55 14.94 -11.61
C PRO A 172 5.41 14.03 -11.14
N VAL A 173 4.21 14.61 -11.05
CA VAL A 173 2.97 13.92 -10.71
C VAL A 173 1.91 14.33 -11.71
N ARG A 174 1.34 13.36 -12.42
CA ARG A 174 0.23 13.60 -13.34
C ARG A 174 -1.03 12.96 -12.81
N ILE A 175 -2.09 13.76 -12.66
CA ILE A 175 -3.42 13.30 -12.25
C ILE A 175 -4.32 13.38 -13.48
N LEU A 176 -4.82 12.22 -13.90
CA LEU A 176 -5.67 12.09 -15.10
C LEU A 176 -7.10 12.55 -14.80
N PRO A 177 -7.82 13.05 -15.83
CA PRO A 177 -9.26 13.25 -15.76
C PRO A 177 -10.02 11.96 -15.40
N ASP A 178 -11.27 12.15 -14.93
CA ASP A 178 -12.17 11.03 -14.59
C ASP A 178 -12.60 10.20 -15.79
#